data_1389deb739d2000cfe2e4b3fcc9fc6f0
#
_entry.id   1389deb739d2000cfe2e4b3fcc9fc6f0
#
_cell.length_a   1.000
_cell.length_b   1.000
_cell.length_c   1.000
_cell.angle_alpha   90.00
_cell.angle_beta   90.00
_cell.angle_gamma   90.00
#
_symmetry.space_group_name_H-M   'P 1'
#
loop_
_entity.id
_entity.type
_entity.pdbx_description
1 polymer ?
#
loop_
_entity_poly.entity_id
_entity_poly.type
_entity_poly.pdbx_seq_one_letter_code
_entity_poly.pdbx_strand_id
1 'polypeptide(L)'
;PMIGICFGHQIIAAALGGKVIRAEHPSSFVGDVQYTDGQTARALFTHQDHVIDAGEMEIIGSAEHCPIAVCRHANRPILSVQYHPEAVARVLEQALHFGEMSPDERQQYQMDDSLINTADALLRPIGIVD
;
A
#
# COMPACT_ATOMS: atom_id res chain seq x y z
N PRO A 1 2.14 -13.85 12.19
CA PRO A 1 2.33 -12.64 11.39
C PRO A 1 1.05 -12.25 10.66
N MET A 2 0.79 -10.96 10.55
CA MET A 2 -0.39 -10.42 9.88
C MET A 2 0.01 -9.27 8.97
N ILE A 3 -0.51 -9.26 7.75
CA ILE A 3 -0.35 -8.16 6.81
C ILE A 3 -1.72 -7.65 6.40
N GLY A 4 -1.93 -6.34 6.51
CA GLY A 4 -3.10 -5.65 5.98
C GLY A 4 -2.75 -4.87 4.72
N ILE A 5 -3.46 -5.13 3.62
CA ILE A 5 -3.26 -4.45 2.35
C ILE A 5 -4.52 -3.65 2.01
N CYS A 6 -4.37 -2.38 1.67
CA CYS A 6 -5.43 -1.46 1.29
C CYS A 6 -6.56 -1.43 2.32
N PHE A 7 -7.69 -2.08 2.06
CA PHE A 7 -8.79 -2.22 3.02
C PHE A 7 -8.34 -2.89 4.33
N GLY A 8 -7.45 -3.88 4.26
CA GLY A 8 -6.85 -4.53 5.43
C GLY A 8 -6.05 -3.56 6.31
N HIS A 9 -5.32 -2.62 5.71
CA HIS A 9 -4.64 -1.55 6.43
C HIS A 9 -5.63 -0.69 7.21
N GLN A 10 -6.74 -0.34 6.61
CA GLN A 10 -7.80 0.47 7.23
C GLN A 10 -8.49 -0.28 8.38
N ILE A 11 -8.79 -1.56 8.18
CA ILE A 11 -9.40 -2.40 9.23
C ILE A 11 -8.48 -2.54 10.44
N ILE A 12 -7.20 -2.80 10.24
CA ILE A 12 -6.23 -2.95 11.32
C ILE A 12 -6.11 -1.65 12.11
N ALA A 13 -6.00 -0.51 11.44
CA ALA A 13 -5.95 0.79 12.11
C ALA A 13 -7.21 1.03 12.95
N ALA A 14 -8.38 0.81 12.39
CA ALA A 14 -9.66 0.99 13.10
C ALA A 14 -9.78 0.03 14.30
N ALA A 15 -9.39 -1.23 14.15
CA ALA A 15 -9.44 -2.23 15.20
C ALA A 15 -8.50 -1.91 16.37
N LEU A 16 -7.40 -1.20 16.10
CA LEU A 16 -6.39 -0.82 17.09
C LEU A 16 -6.55 0.63 17.58
N GLY A 17 -7.75 1.17 17.50
CA GLY A 17 -8.09 2.47 18.08
C GLY A 17 -7.84 3.66 17.17
N GLY A 18 -7.51 3.44 15.91
CA GLY A 18 -7.32 4.49 14.92
C GLY A 18 -8.61 4.95 14.27
N LYS A 19 -8.47 5.80 13.27
CA LYS A 19 -9.61 6.41 12.56
C LYS A 19 -9.39 6.38 11.05
N VAL A 20 -10.46 6.03 10.33
CA VAL A 20 -10.51 6.00 8.87
C VAL A 20 -11.58 6.99 8.40
N ILE A 21 -11.30 7.74 7.35
CA ILE A 21 -12.26 8.63 6.71
C ILE A 21 -12.33 8.34 5.21
N ARG A 22 -13.46 8.68 4.60
CA ARG A 22 -13.61 8.66 3.16
C ARG A 22 -13.20 10.01 2.58
N ALA A 23 -12.27 10.01 1.62
CA ALA A 23 -11.90 11.23 0.91
C ALA A 23 -12.97 11.61 -0.12
N GLU A 24 -12.97 12.88 -0.54
CA GLU A 24 -13.90 13.39 -1.54
C GLU A 24 -13.73 12.69 -2.90
N HIS A 25 -12.48 12.42 -3.28
CA HIS A 25 -12.14 11.78 -4.56
C HIS A 25 -11.28 10.53 -4.35
N PRO A 26 -11.46 9.49 -5.20
CA PRO A 26 -10.58 8.32 -5.17
C PRO A 26 -9.17 8.67 -5.68
N SER A 27 -8.18 7.93 -5.18
CA SER A 27 -6.80 7.98 -5.63
C SER A 27 -6.47 6.72 -6.41
N SER A 28 -5.97 6.86 -7.65
CA SER A 28 -5.55 5.74 -8.50
C SER A 28 -4.34 6.16 -9.31
N PHE A 29 -3.14 5.84 -8.81
CA PHE A 29 -1.88 6.22 -9.44
C PHE A 29 -0.70 5.44 -8.86
N VAL A 30 0.45 5.54 -9.52
CA VAL A 30 1.73 5.09 -8.99
C VAL A 30 2.45 6.29 -8.37
N GLY A 31 2.83 6.17 -7.12
CA GLY A 31 3.48 7.24 -6.37
C GLY A 31 4.60 6.74 -5.48
N ASP A 32 5.29 7.67 -4.84
CA ASP A 32 6.39 7.37 -3.95
C ASP A 32 5.92 7.22 -2.50
N VAL A 33 6.41 6.19 -1.84
CA VAL A 33 6.31 6.00 -0.40
C VAL A 33 7.67 6.31 0.22
N GLN A 34 7.68 7.22 1.15
CA GLN A 34 8.88 7.57 1.92
C GLN A 34 8.83 6.90 3.29
N TYR A 35 9.82 6.06 3.56
CA TYR A 35 9.95 5.38 4.83
C TYR A 35 10.74 6.18 5.85
N THR A 36 10.46 5.97 7.12
CA THR A 36 11.15 6.66 8.23
C THR A 36 12.65 6.35 8.32
N ASP A 37 13.11 5.27 7.71
CA ASP A 37 14.53 4.92 7.60
C ASP A 37 15.26 5.64 6.45
N GLY A 38 14.57 6.52 5.71
CA GLY A 38 15.11 7.28 4.58
C GLY A 38 14.97 6.58 3.22
N GLN A 39 14.47 5.36 3.18
CA GLN A 39 14.23 4.67 1.91
C GLN A 39 12.98 5.20 1.22
N THR A 40 12.97 5.13 -0.11
CA THR A 40 11.82 5.48 -0.94
C THR A 40 11.48 4.29 -1.84
N ALA A 41 10.20 3.99 -1.97
CA ALA A 41 9.71 2.93 -2.83
C ALA A 41 8.58 3.45 -3.72
N ARG A 42 8.53 2.96 -4.97
CA ARG A 42 7.39 3.19 -5.86
C ARG A 42 6.28 2.21 -5.49
N ALA A 43 5.04 2.68 -5.50
CA ALA A 43 3.90 1.87 -5.11
C ALA A 43 2.64 2.26 -5.89
N LEU A 44 1.78 1.28 -6.14
CA LEU A 44 0.50 1.51 -6.77
C LEU A 44 -0.57 1.72 -5.70
N PHE A 45 -1.23 2.87 -5.77
CA PHE A 45 -2.38 3.21 -4.94
C PHE A 45 -3.66 3.15 -5.75
N THR A 46 -4.69 2.53 -5.19
CA THR A 46 -6.07 2.62 -5.66
C THR A 46 -7.00 2.48 -4.47
N HIS A 47 -7.44 3.63 -3.94
CA HIS A 47 -8.29 3.69 -2.76
C HIS A 47 -9.00 5.04 -2.67
N GLN A 48 -10.02 5.12 -1.84
CA GLN A 48 -10.72 6.36 -1.52
C GLN A 48 -10.74 6.65 -0.02
N ASP A 49 -10.71 5.62 0.81
CA ASP A 49 -10.67 5.77 2.25
C ASP A 49 -9.21 5.91 2.73
N HIS A 50 -9.00 6.73 3.75
CA HIS A 50 -7.69 7.03 4.32
C HIS A 50 -7.68 6.81 5.83
N VAL A 51 -6.63 6.17 6.31
CA VAL A 51 -6.32 6.18 7.74
C VAL A 51 -5.80 7.57 8.11
N ILE A 52 -6.43 8.22 9.06
CA ILE A 52 -6.02 9.55 9.57
C ILE A 52 -5.52 9.50 11.01
N ASP A 53 -5.69 8.37 11.66
CA ASP A 53 -5.14 8.08 12.99
C ASP A 53 -4.76 6.59 12.99
N ALA A 54 -3.50 6.30 13.26
CA ALA A 54 -2.96 4.93 13.22
C ALA A 54 -3.28 4.10 14.47
N GLY A 55 -3.87 4.71 15.51
CA GLY A 55 -4.14 4.04 16.78
C GLY A 55 -2.86 3.52 17.43
N GLU A 56 -2.84 2.22 17.78
CA GLU A 56 -1.66 1.58 18.39
C GLU A 56 -0.54 1.25 17.39
N MET A 57 -0.74 1.49 16.11
CA MET A 57 0.28 1.24 15.08
C MET A 57 1.27 2.40 14.98
N GLU A 58 2.53 2.07 14.72
CA GLU A 58 3.57 3.05 14.38
C GLU A 58 3.55 3.35 12.88
N ILE A 59 3.60 4.62 12.51
CA ILE A 59 3.69 5.05 11.11
C ILE A 59 5.15 4.93 10.68
N ILE A 60 5.42 4.09 9.69
CA ILE A 60 6.77 3.87 9.15
C ILE A 60 6.92 4.24 7.68
N GLY A 61 5.85 4.63 7.03
CA GLY A 61 5.86 5.08 5.64
C GLY A 61 4.75 6.06 5.34
N SER A 62 5.03 7.03 4.48
CA SER A 62 4.16 8.14 4.13
C SER A 62 4.21 8.39 2.63
N ALA A 63 3.07 8.74 2.05
CA ALA A 63 2.95 9.25 0.68
C ALA A 63 2.40 10.66 0.71
N GLU A 64 2.64 11.45 -0.33
CA GLU A 64 2.20 12.85 -0.38
C GLU A 64 0.69 12.99 -0.18
N HIS A 65 -0.10 12.14 -0.85
CA HIS A 65 -1.57 12.16 -0.75
C HIS A 65 -2.11 11.42 0.48
N CYS A 66 -1.28 10.59 1.13
CA CYS A 66 -1.67 9.67 2.19
C CYS A 66 -0.56 9.58 3.26
N PRO A 67 -0.58 10.46 4.27
CA PRO A 67 0.49 10.52 5.28
C PRO A 67 0.66 9.23 6.10
N ILE A 68 -0.41 8.45 6.27
CA ILE A 68 -0.36 7.16 6.96
C ILE A 68 -0.48 6.04 5.92
N ALA A 69 0.62 5.78 5.22
CA ALA A 69 0.64 4.83 4.11
C ALA A 69 1.18 3.45 4.51
N VAL A 70 2.07 3.38 5.49
CA VAL A 70 2.63 2.12 5.99
C VAL A 70 2.72 2.18 7.51
N CYS A 71 2.22 1.14 8.16
CA CYS A 71 2.26 1.03 9.62
C CYS A 71 2.78 -0.34 10.04
N ARG A 72 3.41 -0.38 11.21
CA ARG A 72 3.75 -1.63 11.91
C ARG A 72 3.34 -1.54 13.37
N HIS A 73 3.13 -2.68 14.00
CA HIS A 73 2.94 -2.74 15.45
C HIS A 73 4.29 -2.91 16.15
N ALA A 74 4.51 -2.17 17.25
CA ALA A 74 5.79 -2.20 17.97
C ALA A 74 6.12 -3.59 18.57
N ASN A 75 5.10 -4.31 19.05
CA ASN A 75 5.27 -5.53 19.87
C ASN A 75 4.65 -6.79 19.24
N ARG A 76 4.02 -6.68 18.08
CA ARG A 76 3.36 -7.80 17.38
C ARG A 76 3.81 -7.84 15.94
N PRO A 77 3.88 -9.01 15.30
CA PRO A 77 4.25 -9.12 13.88
C PRO A 77 3.08 -8.71 13.00
N ILE A 78 2.68 -7.45 13.07
CA ILE A 78 1.61 -6.84 12.28
C ILE A 78 2.21 -5.72 11.44
N LEU A 79 1.97 -5.78 10.15
CA LEU A 79 2.37 -4.77 9.17
C LEU A 79 1.16 -4.43 8.31
N SER A 80 1.00 -3.17 7.93
CA SER A 80 -0.08 -2.77 7.04
C SER A 80 0.36 -1.69 6.06
N VAL A 81 -0.18 -1.76 4.85
CA VAL A 81 0.13 -0.82 3.77
C VAL A 81 -1.15 -0.38 3.06
N GLN A 82 -1.23 0.90 2.70
CA GLN A 82 -2.35 1.43 1.92
C GLN A 82 -2.22 1.07 0.45
N TYR A 83 -1.01 0.93 -0.07
CA TYR A 83 -0.77 0.56 -1.46
C TYR A 83 -0.96 -0.93 -1.70
N HIS A 84 -0.91 -1.32 -2.98
CA HIS A 84 -1.04 -2.70 -3.44
C HIS A 84 0.34 -3.27 -3.82
N PRO A 85 1.06 -3.94 -2.91
CA PRO A 85 2.36 -4.52 -3.22
C PRO A 85 2.29 -5.68 -4.21
N GLU A 86 1.13 -6.31 -4.34
CA GLU A 86 0.85 -7.38 -5.31
C GLU A 86 0.66 -6.84 -6.73
N ALA A 87 0.37 -5.56 -6.89
CA ALA A 87 0.10 -4.94 -8.18
C ALA A 87 1.39 -4.52 -8.88
N VAL A 88 2.18 -5.52 -9.25
CA VAL A 88 3.39 -5.34 -10.06
C VAL A 88 3.04 -5.27 -11.55
N ALA A 89 3.96 -4.77 -12.38
CA ALA A 89 3.74 -4.57 -13.81
C ALA A 89 3.17 -5.83 -14.50
N ARG A 90 3.70 -7.01 -14.19
CA ARG A 90 3.26 -8.27 -14.76
C ARG A 90 1.79 -8.59 -14.46
N VAL A 91 1.33 -8.31 -13.23
CA VAL A 91 -0.06 -8.55 -12.83
C VAL A 91 -1.01 -7.64 -13.61
N LEU A 92 -0.65 -6.38 -13.80
CA LEU A 92 -1.46 -5.44 -14.58
C LEU A 92 -1.49 -5.79 -16.07
N GLU A 93 -0.40 -6.26 -16.63
CA GLU A 93 -0.36 -6.74 -18.02
C GLU A 93 -1.25 -7.97 -18.20
N GLN A 94 -1.29 -8.88 -17.24
CA GLN A 94 -2.20 -10.03 -17.26
C GLN A 94 -3.66 -9.59 -17.14
N ALA A 95 -3.98 -8.64 -16.25
CA ALA A 95 -5.33 -8.10 -16.12
C ALA A 95 -5.82 -7.47 -17.43
N LEU A 96 -4.94 -6.71 -18.11
CA LEU A 96 -5.21 -6.17 -19.43
C LEU A 96 -5.48 -7.27 -20.48
N HIS A 97 -4.62 -8.30 -20.49
CA HIS A 97 -4.73 -9.43 -21.43
C HIS A 97 -6.04 -10.20 -21.27
N PHE A 98 -6.51 -10.42 -20.04
CA PHE A 98 -7.76 -11.13 -19.73
C PHE A 98 -9.01 -10.24 -19.77
N GLY A 99 -8.85 -8.96 -20.10
CA GLY A 99 -9.97 -8.02 -20.18
C GLY A 99 -10.52 -7.56 -18.84
N GLU A 100 -9.81 -7.82 -17.75
CA GLU A 100 -10.14 -7.34 -16.39
C GLU A 100 -9.79 -5.86 -16.19
N MET A 101 -9.00 -5.31 -17.09
CA MET A 101 -8.55 -3.92 -17.10
C MET A 101 -8.56 -3.40 -18.55
N SER A 102 -9.04 -2.17 -18.75
CA SER A 102 -8.98 -1.52 -20.05
C SER A 102 -7.59 -0.90 -20.32
N PRO A 103 -7.22 -0.66 -21.61
CA PRO A 103 -5.98 0.07 -21.93
C PRO A 103 -5.91 1.46 -21.29
N ASP A 104 -7.03 2.17 -21.18
CA ASP A 104 -7.09 3.49 -20.56
C ASP A 104 -6.83 3.42 -19.05
N GLU A 105 -7.42 2.45 -18.36
CA GLU A 105 -7.14 2.18 -16.95
C GLU A 105 -5.67 1.84 -16.73
N ARG A 106 -5.08 1.02 -17.62
CA ARG A 106 -3.65 0.64 -17.54
C ARG A 106 -2.73 1.86 -17.67
N GLN A 107 -3.06 2.81 -18.54
CA GLN A 107 -2.30 4.05 -18.71
C GLN A 107 -2.28 4.93 -17.46
N GLN A 108 -3.33 4.91 -16.65
CA GLN A 108 -3.41 5.71 -15.42
C GLN A 108 -2.31 5.37 -14.42
N TYR A 109 -1.80 4.14 -14.44
CA TYR A 109 -0.83 3.67 -13.46
C TYR A 109 0.62 3.97 -13.82
N GLN A 110 0.94 4.36 -15.05
CA GLN A 110 2.29 4.74 -15.51
C GLN A 110 3.38 3.81 -14.96
N MET A 111 3.14 2.50 -15.06
CA MET A 111 3.99 1.46 -14.48
C MET A 111 5.35 1.42 -15.17
N ASP A 112 6.38 1.34 -14.38
CA ASP A 112 7.75 1.09 -14.82
C ASP A 112 8.33 -0.16 -14.12
N ASP A 113 9.58 -0.50 -14.46
CA ASP A 113 10.26 -1.67 -13.90
C ASP A 113 10.52 -1.58 -12.39
N SER A 114 10.36 -0.40 -11.78
CA SER A 114 10.57 -0.20 -10.35
C SER A 114 9.53 -0.88 -9.46
N LEU A 115 8.41 -1.36 -10.04
CA LEU A 115 7.35 -2.06 -9.33
C LEU A 115 7.51 -3.59 -9.34
N ILE A 116 8.68 -4.11 -9.71
CA ILE A 116 8.89 -5.56 -9.89
C ILE A 116 8.84 -6.35 -8.57
N ASN A 117 9.32 -5.79 -7.47
CA ASN A 117 9.54 -6.54 -6.22
C ASN A 117 9.03 -5.83 -4.96
N THR A 118 7.94 -5.11 -5.05
CA THR A 118 7.37 -4.39 -3.90
C THR A 118 6.94 -5.33 -2.75
N ALA A 119 6.54 -6.55 -3.07
CA ALA A 119 6.12 -7.54 -2.08
C ALA A 119 7.29 -8.06 -1.23
N ASP A 120 8.44 -8.33 -1.83
CA ASP A 120 9.63 -8.81 -1.11
C ASP A 120 10.08 -7.84 -0.02
N ALA A 121 10.15 -6.56 -0.36
CA ALA A 121 10.52 -5.51 0.58
C ALA A 121 9.55 -5.42 1.78
N LEU A 122 8.28 -5.74 1.55
CA LEU A 122 7.25 -5.73 2.57
C LEU A 122 7.30 -6.97 3.46
N LEU A 123 7.50 -8.14 2.87
CA LEU A 123 7.38 -9.44 3.58
C LEU A 123 8.63 -9.81 4.37
N ARG A 124 9.80 -9.38 3.90
CA ARG A 124 11.08 -9.72 4.49
C ARG A 124 11.22 -9.23 5.95
N PRO A 125 10.87 -7.98 6.31
CA PRO A 125 11.02 -7.47 7.68
C PRO A 125 10.16 -8.19 8.72
N ILE A 126 9.12 -8.90 8.30
CA ILE A 126 8.23 -9.64 9.22
C ILE A 126 8.44 -11.15 9.16
N GLY A 127 9.50 -11.61 8.45
CA GLY A 127 9.93 -13.01 8.45
C GLY A 127 9.03 -13.97 7.66
N ILE A 128 8.24 -13.47 6.70
CA ILE A 128 7.44 -14.32 5.82
C ILE A 128 8.26 -14.86 4.64
N VAL A 129 9.24 -14.09 4.20
CA VAL A 129 10.23 -14.51 3.19
C VAL A 129 11.64 -14.25 3.71
N ASP A 130 12.59 -15.03 3.24
CA ASP A 130 14.01 -14.96 3.67
C ASP A 130 14.75 -13.75 3.08
#